data_e9dbec08d60931b3a1e779926eee01a8
#
_entry.id   e9dbec08d60931b3a1e779926eee01a8
#
_cell.length_a   1.000
_cell.length_b   1.000
_cell.length_c   1.000
_cell.angle_alpha   90.00
_cell.angle_beta   90.00
_cell.angle_gamma   90.00
#
_symmetry.space_group_name_H-M   'P 1'
#
loop_
_entity.id
_entity.type
_entity.pdbx_description
1 polymer ?
#
loop_
_entity_poly.entity_id
_entity_poly.type
_entity_poly.pdbx_seq_one_letter_code
_entity_poly.pdbx_strand_id
1 'polypeptide(L)'
;KNLAGVSHHKVCIITAVDEHDNILYRIGGLGNESTDKYMKYKKNLKNADKIISDSSKSIRQFAETCHITNDQIPCIAGEQHYTTKEGDSLGDVNELHTELKNLMRKYHGISTRHLQGYLDWITICKKLKYTTEAKRRSYVVYMDTAFLKQMLTTLNICMQPQPISLYD
;
A
#
# COMPACT_ATOMS: atom_id res chain seq x y z
N LYS A 1 -29.84 10.88 8.43
CA LYS A 1 -29.06 11.80 7.55
C LYS A 1 -27.74 11.14 7.23
N ASN A 2 -27.54 10.71 5.98
CA ASN A 2 -26.23 10.28 5.51
C ASN A 2 -25.33 11.52 5.48
N LEU A 3 -24.37 11.59 6.39
CA LEU A 3 -23.34 12.61 6.36
C LEU A 3 -22.48 12.36 5.10
N ALA A 4 -22.51 13.31 4.17
CA ALA A 4 -21.59 13.32 3.06
C ALA A 4 -20.16 13.49 3.61
N GLY A 5 -19.27 12.54 3.33
CA GLY A 5 -17.89 12.60 3.79
C GLY A 5 -17.34 11.24 4.20
N VAL A 6 -16.06 11.20 4.50
CA VAL A 6 -15.38 9.98 4.97
C VAL A 6 -15.72 9.78 6.45
N SER A 7 -16.36 8.65 6.76
CA SER A 7 -16.69 8.29 8.14
C SER A 7 -15.41 8.12 8.99
N HIS A 8 -15.42 8.67 10.21
CA HIS A 8 -14.37 8.46 11.20
C HIS A 8 -14.17 6.98 11.60
N HIS A 9 -15.15 6.13 11.29
CA HIS A 9 -15.06 4.68 11.51
C HIS A 9 -14.40 3.91 10.38
N LYS A 10 -14.03 4.58 9.27
CA LYS A 10 -13.28 3.93 8.18
C LYS A 10 -11.83 3.77 8.56
N VAL A 11 -11.24 2.64 8.16
CA VAL A 11 -9.81 2.40 8.34
C VAL A 11 -9.06 3.02 7.16
N CYS A 12 -8.07 3.85 7.46
CA CYS A 12 -7.13 4.38 6.48
C CYS A 12 -6.08 3.30 6.18
N ILE A 13 -5.92 2.94 4.91
CA ILE A 13 -4.87 2.03 4.44
C ILE A 13 -3.92 2.85 3.59
N ILE A 14 -2.64 2.84 3.97
CA ILE A 14 -1.55 3.45 3.22
C ILE A 14 -1.04 2.41 2.23
N THR A 15 -0.99 2.79 0.97
CA THR A 15 -0.49 1.94 -0.13
C THR A 15 0.63 2.67 -0.84
N ALA A 16 1.74 1.98 -1.08
CA ALA A 16 2.81 2.46 -1.94
C ALA A 16 3.39 1.30 -2.74
N VAL A 17 3.95 1.61 -3.90
CA VAL A 17 4.69 0.68 -4.75
C VAL A 17 5.89 1.43 -5.31
N ASP A 18 7.03 0.75 -5.38
CA ASP A 18 8.24 1.30 -5.98
C ASP A 18 8.51 0.72 -7.39
N GLU A 19 9.51 1.23 -8.06
CA GLU A 19 9.94 0.81 -9.40
C GLU A 19 10.40 -0.67 -9.50
N HIS A 20 10.62 -1.32 -8.34
CA HIS A 20 11.01 -2.73 -8.23
C HIS A 20 9.84 -3.63 -7.81
N ASP A 21 8.61 -3.15 -7.93
CA ASP A 21 7.39 -3.85 -7.49
C ASP A 21 7.37 -4.20 -5.99
N ASN A 22 8.14 -3.49 -5.16
CA ASN A 22 7.98 -3.61 -3.72
C ASN A 22 6.73 -2.89 -3.26
N ILE A 23 5.84 -3.64 -2.64
CA ILE A 23 4.53 -3.17 -2.22
C ILE A 23 4.55 -2.91 -0.71
N LEU A 24 4.04 -1.75 -0.31
CA LEU A 24 3.74 -1.41 1.06
C LEU A 24 2.23 -1.28 1.24
N TYR A 25 1.66 -2.13 2.09
CA TYR A 25 0.31 -1.97 2.62
C TYR A 25 0.38 -1.83 4.13
N ARG A 26 -0.12 -0.74 4.69
CA ARG A 26 -0.13 -0.51 6.13
C ARG A 26 -1.41 0.16 6.60
N ILE A 27 -1.86 -0.22 7.78
CA ILE A 27 -2.98 0.45 8.44
C ILE A 27 -2.49 1.76 9.04
N GLY A 28 -2.99 2.88 8.51
CA GLY A 28 -2.67 4.21 9.03
C GLY A 28 -3.46 4.57 10.31
N GLY A 29 -4.55 3.85 10.60
CA GLY A 29 -5.47 4.12 11.71
C GLY A 29 -6.87 4.46 11.23
N LEU A 30 -7.73 4.96 12.11
CA LEU A 30 -9.10 5.33 11.78
C LEU A 30 -9.20 6.69 11.09
N GLY A 31 -10.26 6.87 10.31
CA GLY A 31 -10.61 8.14 9.64
C GLY A 31 -9.80 8.41 8.39
N ASN A 32 -9.71 9.69 8.02
CA ASN A 32 -9.03 10.14 6.82
C ASN A 32 -7.51 10.00 6.91
N GLU A 33 -6.84 10.08 5.77
CA GLU A 33 -5.41 10.24 5.72
C GLU A 33 -4.95 11.51 6.47
N SER A 34 -3.74 11.46 7.01
CA SER A 34 -3.07 12.62 7.62
C SER A 34 -1.57 12.46 7.53
N THR A 35 -0.84 13.57 7.62
CA THR A 35 0.63 13.57 7.64
C THR A 35 1.20 12.68 8.74
N ASP A 36 0.60 12.70 9.93
CA ASP A 36 1.05 11.88 11.08
C ASP A 36 0.97 10.38 10.78
N LYS A 37 -0.06 9.96 10.02
CA LYS A 37 -0.20 8.56 9.62
C LYS A 37 0.91 8.12 8.68
N TYR A 38 1.35 8.98 7.76
CA TYR A 38 2.49 8.72 6.89
C TYR A 38 3.80 8.74 7.67
N MET A 39 3.94 9.63 8.65
CA MET A 39 5.13 9.72 9.50
C MET A 39 5.42 8.44 10.29
N LYS A 40 4.39 7.66 10.66
CA LYS A 40 4.56 6.34 11.28
C LYS A 40 5.41 5.39 10.42
N TYR A 41 5.35 5.55 9.10
CA TYR A 41 6.05 4.70 8.12
C TYR A 41 7.22 5.41 7.41
N LYS A 42 7.70 6.53 7.98
CA LYS A 42 8.84 7.27 7.46
C LYS A 42 10.05 6.38 7.18
N LYS A 43 10.32 5.39 8.05
CA LYS A 43 11.45 4.47 7.89
C LYS A 43 11.37 3.63 6.59
N ASN A 44 10.18 3.32 6.12
CA ASN A 44 9.95 2.56 4.90
C ASN A 44 10.11 3.40 3.64
N LEU A 45 9.91 4.72 3.75
CA LEU A 45 9.87 5.67 2.63
C LEU A 45 11.09 6.62 2.60
N LYS A 46 11.96 6.58 3.61
CA LYS A 46 13.08 7.54 3.77
C LYS A 46 14.14 7.46 2.68
N ASN A 47 14.22 6.35 1.96
CA ASN A 47 15.19 6.15 0.90
C ASN A 47 14.60 6.44 -0.49
N ALA A 48 13.36 6.93 -0.55
CA ALA A 48 12.77 7.36 -1.80
C ALA A 48 13.29 8.76 -2.16
N ASP A 49 13.81 8.91 -3.36
CA ASP A 49 14.24 10.21 -3.88
C ASP A 49 13.03 11.04 -4.29
N LYS A 50 11.98 10.36 -4.73
CA LYS A 50 10.78 10.97 -5.28
C LYS A 50 9.52 10.19 -4.87
N ILE A 51 8.45 10.90 -4.58
CA ILE A 51 7.11 10.34 -4.35
C ILE A 51 6.18 10.89 -5.44
N ILE A 52 5.43 9.99 -6.07
CA ILE A 52 4.36 10.35 -7.00
C ILE A 52 3.04 10.12 -6.29
N SER A 53 2.19 11.12 -6.26
CA SER A 53 0.92 11.06 -5.55
C SER A 53 -0.20 11.76 -6.30
N ASP A 54 -1.44 11.49 -5.90
CA ASP A 54 -2.54 12.38 -6.20
C ASP A 54 -2.36 13.74 -5.50
N SER A 55 -3.31 14.65 -5.68
CA SER A 55 -3.24 16.00 -5.11
C SER A 55 -3.44 16.04 -3.58
N SER A 56 -3.07 14.99 -2.85
CA SER A 56 -3.19 14.89 -1.40
C SER A 56 -2.30 15.91 -0.68
N LYS A 57 -2.93 16.76 0.14
CA LYS A 57 -2.21 17.70 1.00
C LYS A 57 -1.37 17.00 2.07
N SER A 58 -1.86 15.87 2.57
CA SER A 58 -1.18 15.09 3.63
C SER A 58 0.12 14.48 3.13
N ILE A 59 0.12 13.96 1.88
CA ILE A 59 1.33 13.41 1.25
C ILE A 59 2.33 14.51 0.93
N ARG A 60 1.86 15.66 0.42
CA ARG A 60 2.72 16.82 0.17
C ARG A 60 3.46 17.25 1.43
N GLN A 61 2.73 17.46 2.52
CA GLN A 61 3.31 17.88 3.79
C GLN A 61 4.27 16.83 4.37
N PHE A 62 3.97 15.53 4.18
CA PHE A 62 4.87 14.45 4.54
C PHE A 62 6.18 14.52 3.74
N ALA A 63 6.11 14.67 2.43
CA ALA A 63 7.28 14.74 1.55
C ALA A 63 8.15 15.97 1.88
N GLU A 64 7.55 17.15 2.09
CA GLU A 64 8.24 18.34 2.55
C GLU A 64 8.97 18.12 3.88
N THR A 65 8.30 17.51 4.86
CA THR A 65 8.89 17.20 6.19
C THR A 65 10.04 16.20 6.10
N CYS A 66 10.00 15.32 5.11
CA CYS A 66 11.03 14.29 4.88
C CYS A 66 12.11 14.71 3.89
N HIS A 67 11.99 15.91 3.28
CA HIS A 67 12.87 16.41 2.21
C HIS A 67 12.89 15.47 0.98
N ILE A 68 11.74 14.92 0.61
CA ILE A 68 11.57 14.04 -0.54
C ILE A 68 10.85 14.85 -1.63
N THR A 69 11.30 14.73 -2.87
CA THR A 69 10.61 15.35 -4.02
C THR A 69 9.20 14.74 -4.17
N ASN A 70 8.18 15.58 -4.35
CA ASN A 70 6.80 15.10 -4.54
C ASN A 70 6.20 15.64 -5.83
N ASP A 71 5.97 14.74 -6.78
CA ASP A 71 5.25 15.03 -8.00
C ASP A 71 3.79 14.67 -7.84
N GLN A 72 2.93 15.65 -8.02
CA GLN A 72 1.49 15.48 -7.87
C GLN A 72 0.80 15.40 -9.22
N ILE A 73 -0.01 14.37 -9.37
CA ILE A 73 -0.91 14.23 -10.53
C ILE A 73 -2.26 14.86 -10.15
N PRO A 74 -2.67 15.95 -10.80
CA PRO A 74 -3.92 16.61 -10.49
C PRO A 74 -5.10 15.69 -10.79
N CYS A 75 -6.01 15.55 -9.83
CA CYS A 75 -7.29 14.88 -10.03
C CYS A 75 -8.29 15.92 -10.58
N ILE A 76 -8.46 15.94 -11.89
CA ILE A 76 -9.43 16.84 -12.57
C ILE A 76 -10.71 16.06 -12.84
N ALA A 77 -11.83 16.59 -12.38
CA ALA A 77 -13.13 15.95 -12.59
C ALA A 77 -13.44 15.77 -14.08
N GLY A 78 -13.66 14.54 -14.50
CA GLY A 78 -13.93 14.19 -15.91
C GLY A 78 -12.71 13.84 -16.75
N GLU A 79 -11.51 14.03 -16.24
CA GLU A 79 -10.26 13.65 -16.89
C GLU A 79 -9.53 12.60 -16.07
N GLN A 80 -9.13 11.52 -16.72
CA GLN A 80 -8.33 10.46 -16.08
C GLN A 80 -6.85 10.67 -16.42
N HIS A 81 -6.21 11.62 -15.74
CA HIS A 81 -4.76 11.75 -15.81
C HIS A 81 -4.10 10.89 -14.73
N TYR A 82 -3.37 9.88 -15.16
CA TYR A 82 -2.65 8.98 -14.26
C TYR A 82 -1.14 9.11 -14.39
N THR A 83 -0.67 10.07 -15.21
CA THR A 83 0.75 10.25 -15.53
C THR A 83 1.21 11.68 -15.28
N THR A 84 2.45 11.82 -14.83
CA THR A 84 3.15 13.11 -14.77
C THR A 84 3.62 13.52 -16.15
N LYS A 85 4.11 14.76 -16.29
CA LYS A 85 4.76 15.23 -17.52
C LYS A 85 6.01 14.42 -17.88
N GLU A 86 6.64 13.80 -16.88
CA GLU A 86 7.85 12.99 -17.02
C GLU A 86 7.54 11.51 -17.32
N GLY A 87 6.26 11.15 -17.38
CA GLY A 87 5.82 9.79 -17.70
C GLY A 87 5.58 8.88 -16.50
N ASP A 88 5.82 9.36 -15.28
CA ASP A 88 5.51 8.60 -14.06
C ASP A 88 4.00 8.41 -13.90
N SER A 89 3.59 7.28 -13.37
CA SER A 89 2.18 6.86 -13.34
C SER A 89 1.70 6.48 -11.95
N LEU A 90 0.41 6.73 -11.68
CA LEU A 90 -0.33 6.15 -10.55
C LEU A 90 -1.02 4.83 -10.90
N GLY A 91 -0.77 4.28 -12.11
CA GLY A 91 -1.44 3.06 -12.59
C GLY A 91 -1.31 1.90 -11.62
N ASP A 92 -0.08 1.61 -11.19
CA ASP A 92 0.23 0.46 -10.34
C ASP A 92 -0.43 0.56 -8.96
N VAL A 93 -0.38 1.74 -8.34
CA VAL A 93 -1.04 1.95 -7.04
C VAL A 93 -2.57 1.89 -7.15
N ASN A 94 -3.14 2.32 -8.26
CA ASN A 94 -4.57 2.24 -8.54
C ASN A 94 -5.01 0.79 -8.79
N GLU A 95 -4.17 -0.01 -9.46
CA GLU A 95 -4.39 -1.46 -9.61
C GLU A 95 -4.41 -2.14 -8.23
N LEU A 96 -3.43 -1.85 -7.37
CA LEU A 96 -3.38 -2.35 -6.00
C LEU A 96 -4.65 -2.01 -5.20
N HIS A 97 -5.14 -0.78 -5.33
CA HIS A 97 -6.40 -0.36 -4.70
C HIS A 97 -7.60 -1.15 -5.22
N THR A 98 -7.65 -1.42 -6.51
CA THR A 98 -8.73 -2.19 -7.14
C THR A 98 -8.73 -3.64 -6.68
N GLU A 99 -7.57 -4.26 -6.64
CA GLU A 99 -7.42 -5.63 -6.14
C GLU A 99 -7.81 -5.76 -4.67
N LEU A 100 -7.35 -4.82 -3.83
CA LEU A 100 -7.73 -4.78 -2.42
C LEU A 100 -9.25 -4.66 -2.24
N LYS A 101 -9.89 -3.75 -2.98
CA LYS A 101 -11.36 -3.59 -2.95
C LYS A 101 -12.07 -4.87 -3.38
N ASN A 102 -11.58 -5.55 -4.41
CA ASN A 102 -12.17 -6.80 -4.91
C ASN A 102 -12.02 -7.93 -3.88
N LEU A 103 -10.85 -8.04 -3.24
CA LEU A 103 -10.63 -8.98 -2.15
C LEU A 103 -11.62 -8.73 -0.99
N MET A 104 -11.74 -7.49 -0.55
CA MET A 104 -12.65 -7.14 0.55
C MET A 104 -14.12 -7.44 0.22
N ARG A 105 -14.53 -7.24 -1.03
CA ARG A 105 -15.88 -7.61 -1.50
C ARG A 105 -16.08 -9.12 -1.47
N LYS A 106 -15.09 -9.90 -1.91
CA LYS A 106 -15.16 -11.37 -1.97
C LYS A 106 -15.36 -11.98 -0.58
N TYR A 107 -14.77 -11.43 0.44
CA TYR A 107 -14.86 -11.94 1.81
C TYR A 107 -15.99 -11.33 2.64
N HIS A 108 -16.87 -10.51 2.04
CA HIS A 108 -18.06 -9.92 2.68
C HIS A 108 -17.83 -9.24 4.04
N GLY A 109 -16.62 -8.79 4.28
CA GLY A 109 -16.21 -8.13 5.50
C GLY A 109 -15.03 -8.81 6.17
N ILE A 110 -13.96 -8.06 6.29
CA ILE A 110 -12.75 -8.47 6.98
C ILE A 110 -12.74 -7.75 8.32
N SER A 111 -12.59 -8.51 9.41
CA SER A 111 -12.41 -7.91 10.73
C SER A 111 -11.17 -7.00 10.73
N THR A 112 -11.31 -5.78 11.21
CA THR A 112 -10.20 -4.83 11.34
C THR A 112 -9.05 -5.38 12.19
N ARG A 113 -9.37 -6.26 13.15
CA ARG A 113 -8.38 -6.96 13.99
C ARG A 113 -7.37 -7.77 13.18
N HIS A 114 -7.78 -8.33 12.04
CA HIS A 114 -6.93 -9.18 11.21
C HIS A 114 -6.55 -8.52 9.88
N LEU A 115 -6.96 -7.27 9.67
CA LEU A 115 -6.81 -6.59 8.39
C LEU A 115 -5.34 -6.50 7.94
N GLN A 116 -4.40 -6.19 8.84
CA GLN A 116 -2.98 -6.13 8.48
C GLN A 116 -2.48 -7.49 7.99
N GLY A 117 -2.88 -8.59 8.61
CA GLY A 117 -2.53 -9.94 8.15
C GLY A 117 -3.01 -10.22 6.72
N TYR A 118 -4.22 -9.79 6.36
CA TYR A 118 -4.70 -9.88 4.97
C TYR A 118 -3.90 -9.02 4.00
N LEU A 119 -3.52 -7.81 4.40
CA LEU A 119 -2.67 -6.93 3.59
C LEU A 119 -1.29 -7.53 3.35
N ASP A 120 -0.67 -8.10 4.37
CA ASP A 120 0.61 -8.79 4.27
C ASP A 120 0.49 -10.04 3.39
N TRP A 121 -0.60 -10.80 3.51
CA TRP A 121 -0.90 -11.94 2.64
C TRP A 121 -1.00 -11.55 1.16
N ILE A 122 -1.72 -10.48 0.83
CA ILE A 122 -1.82 -9.97 -0.54
C ILE A 122 -0.42 -9.63 -1.08
N THR A 123 0.39 -8.93 -0.27
CA THR A 123 1.76 -8.57 -0.65
C THR A 123 2.60 -9.79 -0.98
N ILE A 124 2.51 -10.85 -0.16
CA ILE A 124 3.22 -12.10 -0.40
C ILE A 124 2.74 -12.77 -1.70
N CYS A 125 1.42 -12.87 -1.89
CA CYS A 125 0.84 -13.48 -3.09
C CYS A 125 1.30 -12.77 -4.36
N LYS A 126 1.36 -11.43 -4.34
CA LYS A 126 1.86 -10.65 -5.48
C LYS A 126 3.35 -10.91 -5.73
N LYS A 127 4.17 -10.85 -4.70
CA LYS A 127 5.61 -11.15 -4.82
C LYS A 127 5.86 -12.56 -5.38
N LEU A 128 5.09 -13.55 -4.95
CA LEU A 128 5.15 -14.92 -5.47
C LEU A 128 4.75 -14.98 -6.94
N LYS A 129 3.69 -14.28 -7.34
CA LYS A 129 3.24 -14.20 -8.74
C LYS A 129 4.34 -13.62 -9.63
N TYR A 130 4.88 -12.46 -9.30
CA TYR A 130 5.98 -11.83 -10.04
C TYR A 130 7.22 -12.72 -10.11
N THR A 131 7.61 -13.33 -9.00
CA THR A 131 8.74 -14.27 -8.97
C THR A 131 8.50 -15.47 -9.87
N THR A 132 7.27 -16.00 -9.92
CA THR A 132 6.92 -17.16 -10.77
C THR A 132 6.90 -16.77 -12.25
N GLU A 133 6.40 -15.60 -12.60
CA GLU A 133 6.38 -15.09 -13.97
C GLU A 133 7.79 -14.77 -14.48
N ALA A 134 8.63 -14.14 -13.65
CA ALA A 134 10.04 -13.91 -13.97
C ALA A 134 10.80 -15.23 -14.14
N LYS A 135 10.52 -16.24 -13.33
CA LYS A 135 11.13 -17.57 -13.41
C LYS A 135 10.61 -18.41 -14.58
N ARG A 136 9.40 -18.22 -15.05
CA ARG A 136 8.92 -18.84 -16.30
C ARG A 136 9.73 -18.41 -17.51
N ARG A 137 10.36 -17.26 -17.47
CA ARG A 137 11.27 -16.76 -18.52
C ARG A 137 12.71 -17.27 -18.39
N SER A 138 13.12 -17.74 -17.20
CA SER A 138 14.43 -18.37 -16.96
C SER A 138 14.23 -19.77 -16.37
N TYR A 139 14.65 -20.80 -17.07
CA TYR A 139 14.42 -22.22 -16.81
C TYR A 139 15.04 -22.80 -15.52
N VAL A 140 15.33 -22.03 -14.48
CA VAL A 140 15.92 -22.53 -13.23
C VAL A 140 15.16 -21.98 -12.02
N VAL A 141 14.42 -22.87 -11.33
CA VAL A 141 13.77 -22.55 -10.07
C VAL A 141 14.69 -22.91 -8.92
N TYR A 142 15.45 -21.93 -8.40
CA TYR A 142 15.99 -22.01 -7.06
C TYR A 142 15.09 -21.17 -6.12
N MET A 143 14.31 -21.85 -5.29
CA MET A 143 13.69 -21.18 -4.15
C MET A 143 14.80 -20.97 -3.10
N ASP A 144 15.21 -19.73 -2.92
CA ASP A 144 16.14 -19.35 -1.88
C ASP A 144 15.55 -19.70 -0.51
N THR A 145 16.31 -20.45 0.29
CA THR A 145 15.90 -20.84 1.65
C THR A 145 15.69 -19.64 2.57
N ALA A 146 16.37 -18.51 2.30
CA ALA A 146 16.15 -17.26 3.01
C ALA A 146 14.76 -16.68 2.70
N PHE A 147 14.34 -16.72 1.43
CA PHE A 147 13.00 -16.29 1.01
C PHE A 147 11.90 -17.16 1.62
N LEU A 148 12.08 -18.49 1.64
CA LEU A 148 11.15 -19.40 2.30
C LEU A 148 11.04 -19.13 3.80
N LYS A 149 12.15 -18.90 4.49
CA LYS A 149 12.15 -18.52 5.91
C LYS A 149 11.44 -17.20 6.14
N GLN A 150 11.70 -16.19 5.32
CA GLN A 150 11.03 -14.89 5.40
C GLN A 150 9.52 -15.04 5.15
N MET A 151 9.12 -15.83 4.16
CA MET A 151 7.72 -16.13 3.85
C MET A 151 7.02 -16.83 5.02
N LEU A 152 7.65 -17.86 5.60
CA LEU A 152 7.10 -18.57 6.76
C LEU A 152 7.02 -17.67 8.00
N THR A 153 8.01 -16.80 8.23
CA THR A 153 7.97 -15.81 9.31
C THR A 153 6.85 -14.82 9.10
N THR A 154 6.65 -14.34 7.88
CA THR A 154 5.58 -13.40 7.55
C THR A 154 4.21 -14.07 7.67
N LEU A 155 4.05 -15.32 7.23
CA LEU A 155 2.84 -16.10 7.43
C LEU A 155 2.52 -16.30 8.91
N ASN A 156 3.52 -16.62 9.74
CA ASN A 156 3.35 -16.69 11.18
C ASN A 156 2.90 -15.37 11.79
N ILE A 157 3.48 -14.25 11.38
CA ILE A 157 3.06 -12.91 11.79
C ILE A 157 1.62 -12.63 11.33
N CYS A 158 1.26 -12.98 10.10
CA CYS A 158 -0.09 -12.81 9.57
C CYS A 158 -1.15 -13.64 10.32
N MET A 159 -0.77 -14.80 10.84
CA MET A 159 -1.66 -15.67 11.62
C MET A 159 -1.78 -15.23 13.08
N GLN A 160 -0.86 -14.42 13.60
CA GLN A 160 -0.97 -13.85 14.94
C GLN A 160 -1.97 -12.68 14.94
N PRO A 161 -2.91 -12.63 15.91
CA PRO A 161 -3.77 -11.47 16.07
C PRO A 161 -2.90 -10.25 16.36
N GLN A 162 -2.85 -9.30 15.42
CA GLN A 162 -2.14 -8.05 15.62
C GLN A 162 -2.97 -7.15 16.53
N PRO A 163 -2.41 -6.62 17.62
CA PRO A 163 -3.10 -5.61 18.41
C PRO A 163 -3.21 -4.36 17.57
N ILE A 164 -4.39 -4.11 17.02
CA ILE A 164 -4.72 -2.82 16.44
C ILE A 164 -5.17 -1.96 17.60
N SER A 165 -4.32 -1.04 18.05
CA SER A 165 -4.78 0.04 18.91
C SER A 165 -5.69 0.92 18.06
N LEU A 166 -6.99 0.78 18.27
CA LEU A 166 -8.01 1.59 17.62
C LEU A 166 -8.15 2.98 18.29
N TYR A 167 -7.37 3.22 19.35
CA TYR A 167 -7.52 4.37 20.28
C TYR A 167 -6.26 5.22 20.45
N ASP A 168 -5.19 5.00 19.68
CA ASP A 168 -4.02 5.88 19.67
C ASP A 168 -4.11 6.98 18.61
#